data_5cd12d2a2876fcfdbfd37090f66ca29d
#
_entry.id   5cd12d2a2876fcfdbfd37090f66ca29d
#
_cell.length_a   1.000
_cell.length_b   1.000
_cell.length_c   1.000
_cell.angle_alpha   90.00
_cell.angle_beta   90.00
_cell.angle_gamma   90.00
#
_symmetry.space_group_name_H-M   'P 1'
#
loop_
_entity.id
_entity.type
_entity.pdbx_description
1 polymer ?
#
loop_
_entity_poly.entity_id
_entity_poly.type
_entity_poly.pdbx_seq_one_letter_code
_entity_poly.pdbx_strand_id
1 'polypeptide(L)'
;VHNVPVIVDAAAQLPPVSNLSYFTTTCGADIVLFSGGKALRGPQSTGLILGSSKIIEIAAKLAAPNQSIARSFKVGKEEIFGILQAIENYVELDHVQQLEIWEANCTEIILELSKIPGVSGKKMELNQAGQPIPRVQIEFNEIFPTNIEQEIYSYLIESNPSIVLDFDQSLFISP
;
A
#
# COMPACT_ATOMS: atom_id res chain seq x y z
N VAL A 1 -19.01 5.86 -26.81
CA VAL A 1 -17.76 6.32 -26.17
C VAL A 1 -17.93 7.81 -25.99
N HIS A 2 -17.89 8.31 -24.74
CA HIS A 2 -18.34 9.66 -24.39
C HIS A 2 -17.22 10.72 -24.46
N ASN A 3 -16.02 10.37 -24.89
CA ASN A 3 -14.86 11.27 -25.01
C ASN A 3 -14.62 12.14 -23.75
N VAL A 4 -14.77 11.50 -22.57
CA VAL A 4 -14.55 12.13 -21.26
C VAL A 4 -13.22 11.62 -20.71
N PRO A 5 -12.32 12.49 -20.20
CA PRO A 5 -11.08 12.06 -19.56
C PRO A 5 -11.36 11.16 -18.36
N VAL A 6 -10.58 10.07 -18.23
CA VAL A 6 -10.64 9.13 -17.12
C VAL A 6 -9.43 9.34 -16.22
N ILE A 7 -9.70 9.60 -14.94
CA ILE A 7 -8.68 9.73 -13.90
C ILE A 7 -8.85 8.55 -12.93
N VAL A 8 -7.77 7.82 -12.68
CA VAL A 8 -7.74 6.70 -11.74
C VAL A 8 -6.99 7.12 -10.47
N ASP A 9 -7.68 7.06 -9.34
CA ASP A 9 -7.02 7.13 -8.04
C ASP A 9 -6.49 5.73 -7.68
N ALA A 10 -5.18 5.56 -7.83
CA ALA A 10 -4.44 4.35 -7.53
C ALA A 10 -3.50 4.56 -6.32
N ALA A 11 -3.87 5.43 -5.38
CA ALA A 11 -3.04 5.83 -4.26
C ALA A 11 -2.46 4.65 -3.46
N ALA A 12 -3.18 3.53 -3.38
CA ALA A 12 -2.78 2.32 -2.68
C ALA A 12 -2.67 1.09 -3.61
N GLN A 13 -2.34 1.27 -4.88
CA GLN A 13 -2.28 0.18 -5.87
C GLN A 13 -0.85 -0.21 -6.29
N LEU A 14 0.12 0.06 -5.44
CA LEU A 14 1.50 -0.46 -5.54
C LEU A 14 1.79 -1.31 -4.30
N PRO A 15 2.48 -2.45 -4.42
CA PRO A 15 2.81 -3.17 -5.66
C PRO A 15 1.57 -3.68 -6.41
N PRO A 16 1.68 -4.23 -7.64
CA PRO A 16 2.92 -4.49 -8.37
C PRO A 16 3.48 -3.23 -9.06
N VAL A 17 4.79 -3.22 -9.35
CA VAL A 17 5.45 -2.09 -10.03
C VAL A 17 4.88 -1.81 -11.42
N SER A 18 4.37 -2.83 -12.11
CA SER A 18 3.68 -2.70 -13.40
C SER A 18 2.49 -1.73 -13.35
N ASN A 19 1.88 -1.52 -12.20
CA ASN A 19 0.75 -0.59 -12.06
C ASN A 19 1.13 0.87 -12.32
N LEU A 20 2.42 1.22 -12.27
CA LEU A 20 2.89 2.56 -12.69
C LEU A 20 2.50 2.89 -14.14
N SER A 21 2.37 1.88 -15.00
CA SER A 21 1.96 2.06 -16.40
C SER A 21 0.63 1.38 -16.76
N TYR A 22 0.23 0.34 -16.05
CA TYR A 22 -0.93 -0.51 -16.38
C TYR A 22 -2.22 0.27 -16.60
N PHE A 23 -2.55 1.20 -15.71
CA PHE A 23 -3.81 1.94 -15.79
C PHE A 23 -3.89 2.86 -17.03
N THR A 24 -2.76 3.43 -17.43
CA THR A 24 -2.71 4.33 -18.59
C THR A 24 -2.53 3.58 -19.89
N THR A 25 -1.65 2.58 -19.94
CA THR A 25 -1.30 1.87 -21.18
C THR A 25 -2.27 0.74 -21.52
N THR A 26 -2.77 0.03 -20.51
CA THR A 26 -3.63 -1.16 -20.70
C THR A 26 -5.11 -0.83 -20.50
N CYS A 27 -5.44 -0.10 -19.43
CA CYS A 27 -6.83 0.27 -19.12
C CYS A 27 -7.30 1.52 -19.86
N GLY A 28 -6.38 2.29 -20.45
CA GLY A 28 -6.72 3.49 -21.24
C GLY A 28 -7.13 4.69 -20.40
N ALA A 29 -6.73 4.77 -19.14
CA ALA A 29 -6.90 5.96 -18.32
C ALA A 29 -6.04 7.11 -18.86
N ASP A 30 -6.56 8.33 -18.83
CA ASP A 30 -5.80 9.53 -19.22
C ASP A 30 -4.80 9.94 -18.16
N ILE A 31 -5.14 9.71 -16.88
CA ILE A 31 -4.33 10.04 -15.70
C ILE A 31 -4.46 8.94 -14.66
N VAL A 32 -3.36 8.66 -13.96
CA VAL A 32 -3.33 7.84 -12.75
C VAL A 32 -2.57 8.56 -11.63
N LEU A 33 -3.05 8.42 -10.40
CA LEU A 33 -2.52 9.07 -9.20
C LEU A 33 -2.02 8.01 -8.23
N PHE A 34 -0.78 8.19 -7.70
CA PHE A 34 -0.21 7.35 -6.64
C PHE A 34 0.18 8.20 -5.43
N SER A 35 0.01 7.65 -4.23
CA SER A 35 0.51 8.27 -3.00
C SER A 35 2.02 8.08 -2.88
N GLY A 36 2.75 9.18 -2.63
CA GLY A 36 4.20 9.11 -2.41
C GLY A 36 4.59 8.47 -1.08
N GLY A 37 3.76 8.62 -0.06
CA GLY A 37 4.03 8.14 1.31
C GLY A 37 3.58 6.69 1.60
N LYS A 38 3.10 5.95 0.59
CA LYS A 38 2.73 4.52 0.73
C LYS A 38 3.85 3.61 0.21
N ALA A 39 3.57 2.73 -0.72
CA ALA A 39 4.53 1.77 -1.26
C ALA A 39 5.79 2.40 -1.86
N LEU A 40 5.68 3.63 -2.38
CA LEU A 40 6.84 4.38 -2.87
C LEU A 40 7.82 4.78 -1.76
N ARG A 41 7.37 4.79 -0.48
CA ARG A 41 8.20 5.13 0.70
C ARG A 41 8.83 6.54 0.63
N GLY A 42 8.18 7.45 -0.09
CA GLY A 42 8.55 8.87 -0.14
C GLY A 42 7.88 9.68 0.97
N PRO A 43 8.08 11.01 0.98
CA PRO A 43 7.43 11.89 1.95
C PRO A 43 5.91 11.81 1.88
N GLN A 44 5.24 11.84 3.03
CA GLN A 44 3.78 11.66 3.15
C GLN A 44 2.97 12.73 2.41
N SER A 45 3.51 13.93 2.28
CA SER A 45 2.87 15.07 1.61
C SER A 45 2.97 15.01 0.08
N THR A 46 3.57 13.95 -0.48
CA THR A 46 3.83 13.84 -1.93
C THR A 46 2.87 12.90 -2.63
N GLY A 47 2.76 13.08 -3.94
CA GLY A 47 2.06 12.18 -4.84
C GLY A 47 2.73 12.16 -6.21
N LEU A 48 2.46 11.12 -6.96
CA LEU A 48 2.92 10.95 -8.33
C LEU A 48 1.71 10.95 -9.26
N ILE A 49 1.77 11.78 -10.30
CA ILE A 49 0.75 11.86 -11.36
C ILE A 49 1.39 11.40 -12.65
N LEU A 50 0.84 10.36 -13.27
CA LEU A 50 1.30 9.83 -14.55
C LEU A 50 0.15 9.86 -15.56
N GLY A 51 0.46 10.03 -16.85
CA GLY A 51 -0.55 9.96 -17.90
C GLY A 51 -0.26 10.85 -19.11
N SER A 52 -1.32 11.29 -19.77
CA SER A 52 -1.27 12.07 -20.99
C SER A 52 -0.42 13.35 -20.85
N SER A 53 0.62 13.51 -21.68
CA SER A 53 1.51 14.68 -21.67
C SER A 53 0.72 15.99 -21.72
N LYS A 54 -0.33 16.04 -22.54
CA LYS A 54 -1.19 17.23 -22.65
C LYS A 54 -1.82 17.63 -21.32
N ILE A 55 -2.32 16.67 -20.56
CA ILE A 55 -2.95 16.93 -19.27
C ILE A 55 -1.89 17.27 -18.22
N ILE A 56 -0.76 16.55 -18.21
CA ILE A 56 0.36 16.81 -17.29
C ILE A 56 0.91 18.22 -17.48
N GLU A 57 1.08 18.67 -18.72
CA GLU A 57 1.53 20.05 -19.01
C GLU A 57 0.54 21.11 -18.49
N ILE A 58 -0.75 20.87 -18.62
CA ILE A 58 -1.79 21.75 -18.08
C ILE A 58 -1.74 21.75 -16.55
N ALA A 59 -1.64 20.58 -15.93
CA ALA A 59 -1.53 20.44 -14.48
C ALA A 59 -0.30 21.19 -13.93
N ALA A 60 0.85 21.06 -14.60
CA ALA A 60 2.07 21.78 -14.22
C ALA A 60 1.92 23.30 -14.30
N LYS A 61 1.22 23.82 -15.30
CA LYS A 61 0.92 25.26 -15.41
C LYS A 61 -0.02 25.78 -14.33
N LEU A 62 -0.90 24.92 -13.83
CA LEU A 62 -1.86 25.25 -12.78
C LEU A 62 -1.30 25.03 -11.37
N ALA A 63 -0.20 24.29 -11.24
CA ALA A 63 0.44 23.97 -9.97
C ALA A 63 1.44 25.07 -9.53
N ALA A 64 1.89 24.97 -8.29
CA ALA A 64 3.02 25.77 -7.79
C ALA A 64 4.27 25.53 -8.68
N PRO A 65 5.11 26.56 -8.93
CA PRO A 65 5.10 27.90 -8.32
C PRO A 65 4.15 28.92 -8.97
N ASN A 66 3.39 28.53 -9.99
CA ASN A 66 2.51 29.45 -10.70
C ASN A 66 1.36 29.95 -9.80
N GLN A 67 0.96 31.19 -9.97
CA GLN A 67 -0.18 31.78 -9.27
C GLN A 67 -1.49 31.32 -9.95
N SER A 68 -1.95 30.13 -9.61
CA SER A 68 -3.12 29.49 -10.20
C SER A 68 -3.89 28.67 -9.17
N ILE A 69 -4.93 27.99 -9.61
CA ILE A 69 -5.89 27.27 -8.75
C ILE A 69 -5.23 26.25 -7.81
N ALA A 70 -4.19 25.56 -8.27
CA ALA A 70 -3.47 24.57 -7.48
C ALA A 70 -2.25 25.12 -6.70
N ARG A 71 -2.12 26.45 -6.61
CA ARG A 71 -1.02 27.10 -5.86
C ARG A 71 -1.01 26.71 -4.39
N SER A 72 -2.18 26.48 -3.80
CA SER A 72 -2.34 26.06 -2.40
C SER A 72 -1.86 24.63 -2.10
N PHE A 73 -1.74 23.79 -3.11
CA PHE A 73 -1.23 22.41 -2.99
C PHE A 73 0.28 22.31 -3.18
N LYS A 74 0.99 23.39 -2.87
CA LYS A 74 2.45 23.42 -2.98
C LYS A 74 3.11 22.36 -2.11
N VAL A 75 3.98 21.59 -2.75
CA VAL A 75 4.92 20.66 -2.09
C VAL A 75 6.29 21.35 -1.97
N GLY A 76 6.99 21.14 -0.86
CA GLY A 76 8.32 21.70 -0.63
C GLY A 76 9.38 21.07 -1.54
N LYS A 77 10.54 21.71 -1.64
CA LYS A 77 11.64 21.21 -2.48
C LYS A 77 12.19 19.89 -1.92
N GLU A 78 12.29 19.80 -0.63
CA GLU A 78 12.78 18.65 0.11
C GLU A 78 11.92 17.42 -0.19
N GLU A 79 10.61 17.61 -0.16
CA GLU A 79 9.65 16.54 -0.49
C GLU A 79 9.70 16.16 -1.98
N ILE A 80 9.92 17.13 -2.88
CA ILE A 80 10.07 16.83 -4.31
C ILE A 80 11.33 15.98 -4.55
N PHE A 81 12.47 16.32 -3.95
CA PHE A 81 13.67 15.50 -4.06
C PHE A 81 13.47 14.14 -3.38
N GLY A 82 12.80 14.12 -2.22
CA GLY A 82 12.47 12.87 -1.51
C GLY A 82 11.64 11.91 -2.34
N ILE A 83 10.59 12.40 -3.02
CA ILE A 83 9.76 11.52 -3.87
C ILE A 83 10.48 11.08 -5.14
N LEU A 84 11.32 11.92 -5.75
CA LEU A 84 12.10 11.51 -6.90
C LEU A 84 13.03 10.36 -6.56
N GLN A 85 13.80 10.47 -5.47
CA GLN A 85 14.67 9.39 -5.01
C GLN A 85 13.88 8.13 -4.63
N ALA A 86 12.71 8.29 -4.01
CA ALA A 86 11.84 7.17 -3.65
C ALA A 86 11.33 6.41 -4.89
N ILE A 87 10.98 7.12 -5.96
CA ILE A 87 10.55 6.51 -7.22
C ILE A 87 11.72 5.74 -7.85
N GLU A 88 12.92 6.33 -7.92
CA GLU A 88 14.12 5.65 -8.44
C GLU A 88 14.37 4.35 -7.65
N ASN A 89 14.44 4.42 -6.33
CA ASN A 89 14.63 3.25 -5.48
C ASN A 89 13.54 2.18 -5.68
N TYR A 90 12.28 2.61 -5.84
CA TYR A 90 11.16 1.69 -6.03
C TYR A 90 11.21 0.97 -7.37
N VAL A 91 11.61 1.66 -8.44
CA VAL A 91 11.72 1.06 -9.78
C VAL A 91 12.92 0.10 -9.87
N GLU A 92 14.01 0.39 -9.15
CA GLU A 92 15.23 -0.44 -9.09
C GLU A 92 15.11 -1.61 -8.11
N LEU A 93 14.11 -1.62 -7.23
CA LEU A 93 13.91 -2.68 -6.26
C LEU A 93 13.69 -4.03 -6.95
N ASP A 94 14.33 -5.08 -6.45
CA ASP A 94 14.00 -6.45 -6.83
C ASP A 94 12.66 -6.86 -6.19
N HIS A 95 11.59 -6.64 -6.94
CA HIS A 95 10.22 -6.94 -6.50
C HIS A 95 9.95 -8.43 -6.35
N VAL A 96 10.69 -9.28 -7.08
CA VAL A 96 10.58 -10.74 -6.95
C VAL A 96 11.19 -11.18 -5.63
N GLN A 97 12.41 -10.74 -5.32
CA GLN A 97 13.06 -11.04 -4.05
C GLN A 97 12.25 -10.49 -2.86
N GLN A 98 11.67 -9.30 -3.00
CA GLN A 98 10.82 -8.73 -1.94
C GLN A 98 9.59 -9.61 -1.67
N LEU A 99 8.96 -10.15 -2.70
CA LEU A 99 7.83 -11.07 -2.56
C LEU A 99 8.28 -12.38 -1.89
N GLU A 100 9.42 -12.94 -2.28
CA GLU A 100 9.98 -14.15 -1.67
C GLU A 100 10.24 -13.96 -0.16
N ILE A 101 10.75 -12.79 0.25
CA ILE A 101 10.94 -12.44 1.67
C ILE A 101 9.60 -12.45 2.41
N TRP A 102 8.57 -11.80 1.86
CA TRP A 102 7.24 -11.78 2.49
C TRP A 102 6.63 -13.18 2.59
N GLU A 103 6.78 -14.02 1.55
CA GLU A 103 6.33 -15.40 1.55
C GLU A 103 7.03 -16.24 2.64
N ALA A 104 8.34 -16.06 2.77
CA ALA A 104 9.12 -16.74 3.81
C ALA A 104 8.68 -16.31 5.21
N ASN A 105 8.47 -15.01 5.43
CA ASN A 105 7.97 -14.48 6.71
C ASN A 105 6.57 -15.03 7.05
N CYS A 106 5.64 -15.08 6.08
CA CYS A 106 4.34 -15.69 6.28
C CYS A 106 4.45 -17.17 6.68
N THR A 107 5.35 -17.91 6.06
CA THR A 107 5.59 -19.31 6.37
C THR A 107 6.10 -19.48 7.80
N GLU A 108 7.04 -18.67 8.23
CA GLU A 108 7.56 -18.67 9.59
C GLU A 108 6.46 -18.34 10.63
N ILE A 109 5.66 -17.30 10.36
CA ILE A 109 4.53 -16.92 11.21
C ILE A 109 3.55 -18.08 11.38
N ILE A 110 3.18 -18.76 10.30
CA ILE A 110 2.26 -19.91 10.34
C ILE A 110 2.86 -21.05 11.19
N LEU A 111 4.14 -21.33 11.02
CA LEU A 111 4.85 -22.35 11.81
C LEU A 111 4.85 -22.00 13.31
N GLU A 112 5.09 -20.75 13.67
CA GLU A 112 5.08 -20.31 15.07
C GLU A 112 3.66 -20.39 15.67
N LEU A 113 2.64 -19.94 14.93
CA LEU A 113 1.25 -20.03 15.36
C LEU A 113 0.81 -21.49 15.59
N SER A 114 1.26 -22.43 14.75
CA SER A 114 0.92 -23.85 14.86
C SER A 114 1.41 -24.53 16.15
N LYS A 115 2.37 -23.93 16.86
CA LYS A 115 2.88 -24.42 18.15
C LYS A 115 1.90 -24.13 19.31
N ILE A 116 0.94 -23.23 19.09
CA ILE A 116 -0.06 -22.85 20.11
C ILE A 116 -1.29 -23.74 19.94
N PRO A 117 -1.65 -24.57 20.94
CA PRO A 117 -2.81 -25.44 20.83
C PRO A 117 -4.10 -24.66 20.53
N GLY A 118 -4.76 -25.03 19.44
CA GLY A 118 -6.03 -24.40 19.04
C GLY A 118 -5.89 -23.14 18.21
N VAL A 119 -4.66 -22.74 17.84
CA VAL A 119 -4.38 -21.62 16.95
C VAL A 119 -3.80 -22.13 15.63
N SER A 120 -4.20 -21.55 14.52
CA SER A 120 -3.61 -21.80 13.20
C SER A 120 -3.46 -20.48 12.42
N GLY A 121 -2.59 -20.51 11.41
CA GLY A 121 -2.40 -19.40 10.48
C GLY A 121 -2.82 -19.81 9.08
N LYS A 122 -3.61 -18.97 8.42
CA LYS A 122 -3.99 -19.14 7.02
C LYS A 122 -3.36 -18.04 6.17
N LYS A 123 -2.54 -18.43 5.18
CA LYS A 123 -1.97 -17.46 4.25
C LYS A 123 -3.04 -16.90 3.32
N MET A 124 -3.03 -15.59 3.19
CA MET A 124 -3.82 -14.82 2.24
C MET A 124 -2.87 -14.21 1.22
N GLU A 125 -3.16 -14.36 -0.07
CA GLU A 125 -2.29 -13.89 -1.16
C GLU A 125 -2.36 -12.37 -1.38
N LEU A 126 -3.44 -11.75 -0.92
CA LEU A 126 -3.71 -10.34 -1.10
C LEU A 126 -3.94 -9.66 0.25
N ASN A 127 -3.52 -8.41 0.35
CA ASN A 127 -3.88 -7.55 1.47
C ASN A 127 -5.31 -6.98 1.30
N GLN A 128 -5.76 -6.14 2.25
CA GLN A 128 -7.09 -5.51 2.23
C GLN A 128 -7.34 -4.64 0.99
N ALA A 129 -6.29 -4.01 0.44
CA ALA A 129 -6.40 -3.15 -0.73
C ALA A 129 -6.35 -3.94 -2.06
N GLY A 130 -6.29 -5.27 -2.01
CA GLY A 130 -6.18 -6.13 -3.19
C GLY A 130 -4.79 -6.13 -3.82
N GLN A 131 -3.77 -5.67 -3.10
CA GLN A 131 -2.39 -5.71 -3.56
C GLN A 131 -1.79 -7.12 -3.34
N PRO A 132 -0.85 -7.57 -4.19
CA PRO A 132 -0.17 -8.86 -4.03
C PRO A 132 0.89 -8.77 -2.91
N ILE A 133 0.42 -8.52 -1.71
CA ILE A 133 1.19 -8.53 -0.47
C ILE A 133 0.58 -9.63 0.41
N PRO A 134 1.27 -10.76 0.60
CA PRO A 134 0.74 -11.85 1.39
C PRO A 134 0.63 -11.44 2.86
N ARG A 135 -0.32 -12.02 3.56
CA ARG A 135 -0.52 -11.85 5.00
C ARG A 135 -1.05 -13.13 5.62
N VAL A 136 -0.95 -13.26 6.92
CA VAL A 136 -1.44 -14.42 7.66
C VAL A 136 -2.67 -14.02 8.46
N GLN A 137 -3.80 -14.65 8.19
CA GLN A 137 -4.99 -14.62 9.03
C GLN A 137 -4.79 -15.58 10.21
N ILE A 138 -5.05 -15.13 11.43
CA ILE A 138 -5.02 -15.99 12.61
C ILE A 138 -6.39 -16.61 12.78
N GLU A 139 -6.44 -17.92 12.96
CA GLU A 139 -7.66 -18.68 13.17
C GLU A 139 -7.62 -19.36 14.54
N PHE A 140 -8.72 -19.29 15.27
CA PHE A 140 -8.90 -19.88 16.59
C PHE A 140 -9.97 -20.98 16.54
N ASN A 141 -9.71 -22.12 17.18
CA ASN A 141 -10.70 -23.18 17.25
C ASN A 141 -11.69 -22.96 18.42
N GLU A 142 -12.65 -23.88 18.58
CA GLU A 142 -13.77 -23.80 19.53
C GLU A 142 -13.38 -23.77 21.01
N ILE A 143 -12.10 -24.02 21.36
CA ILE A 143 -11.64 -23.92 22.76
C ILE A 143 -11.51 -22.46 23.23
N PHE A 144 -11.44 -21.52 22.31
CA PHE A 144 -11.37 -20.10 22.60
C PHE A 144 -12.74 -19.45 22.59
N PRO A 145 -12.97 -18.40 23.41
CA PRO A 145 -14.21 -17.63 23.36
C PRO A 145 -14.33 -16.88 22.01
N THR A 146 -15.55 -16.60 21.60
CA THR A 146 -15.86 -15.96 20.31
C THR A 146 -15.32 -14.52 20.17
N ASN A 147 -14.94 -13.89 21.27
CA ASN A 147 -14.37 -12.54 21.31
C ASN A 147 -12.84 -12.53 21.48
N ILE A 148 -12.18 -13.69 21.38
CA ILE A 148 -10.73 -13.80 21.64
C ILE A 148 -9.89 -12.86 20.75
N GLU A 149 -10.27 -12.70 19.49
CA GLU A 149 -9.54 -11.82 18.56
C GLU A 149 -9.55 -10.36 19.03
N GLN A 150 -10.71 -9.88 19.51
CA GLN A 150 -10.85 -8.54 20.05
C GLN A 150 -10.05 -8.36 21.36
N GLU A 151 -10.03 -9.37 22.21
CA GLU A 151 -9.28 -9.35 23.47
C GLU A 151 -7.76 -9.31 23.19
N ILE A 152 -7.28 -10.14 22.27
CA ILE A 152 -5.86 -10.15 21.86
C ILE A 152 -5.48 -8.81 21.23
N TYR A 153 -6.30 -8.28 20.33
CA TYR A 153 -6.05 -6.99 19.71
C TYR A 153 -5.91 -5.87 20.75
N SER A 154 -6.85 -5.78 21.69
CA SER A 154 -6.82 -4.79 22.76
C SER A 154 -5.59 -4.96 23.65
N TYR A 155 -5.27 -6.20 24.05
CA TYR A 155 -4.08 -6.49 24.86
C TYR A 155 -2.79 -6.07 24.17
N LEU A 156 -2.65 -6.37 22.88
CA LEU A 156 -1.45 -6.04 22.11
C LEU A 156 -1.25 -4.53 21.93
N ILE A 157 -2.34 -3.78 21.71
CA ILE A 157 -2.28 -2.31 21.64
C ILE A 157 -1.85 -1.70 22.97
N GLU A 158 -2.33 -2.23 24.09
CA GLU A 158 -2.03 -1.74 25.44
C GLU A 158 -0.68 -2.25 25.97
N SER A 159 -0.04 -3.19 25.28
CA SER A 159 1.24 -3.77 25.71
C SER A 159 2.40 -2.78 25.58
N ASN A 160 3.53 -3.11 26.20
CA ASN A 160 4.77 -2.33 26.08
C ASN A 160 5.93 -3.25 25.65
N PRO A 161 6.43 -3.16 24.41
CA PRO A 161 5.99 -2.22 23.36
C PRO A 161 4.58 -2.51 22.85
N SER A 162 3.86 -1.47 22.41
CA SER A 162 2.55 -1.63 21.76
C SER A 162 2.71 -2.31 20.41
N ILE A 163 1.86 -3.31 20.13
CA ILE A 163 1.84 -4.06 18.88
C ILE A 163 0.49 -3.83 18.21
N VAL A 164 0.52 -3.29 17.00
CA VAL A 164 -0.68 -3.05 16.20
C VAL A 164 -0.76 -4.11 15.12
N LEU A 165 -1.79 -4.94 15.17
CA LEU A 165 -2.16 -5.88 14.12
C LEU A 165 -3.23 -5.25 13.21
N ASP A 166 -3.36 -5.79 12.02
CA ASP A 166 -4.48 -5.49 11.15
C ASP A 166 -5.72 -6.28 11.64
N PHE A 167 -6.82 -5.57 11.91
CA PHE A 167 -8.04 -6.15 12.47
C PHE A 167 -9.26 -5.72 11.66
N ASP A 168 -9.83 -6.67 10.93
CA ASP A 168 -11.08 -6.52 10.18
C ASP A 168 -11.89 -7.82 10.33
N GLN A 169 -12.70 -7.91 11.36
CA GLN A 169 -13.43 -9.13 11.80
C GLN A 169 -12.53 -10.33 12.15
N SER A 170 -11.28 -10.31 11.76
CA SER A 170 -10.23 -11.28 12.10
C SER A 170 -8.90 -10.56 12.30
N LEU A 171 -7.96 -11.22 12.98
CA LEU A 171 -6.60 -10.72 13.16
C LEU A 171 -5.70 -11.15 12.00
N PHE A 172 -4.93 -10.19 11.48
CA PHE A 172 -3.96 -10.43 10.41
C PHE A 172 -2.57 -9.95 10.81
N ILE A 173 -1.56 -10.72 10.43
CA ILE A 173 -0.14 -10.35 10.52
C ILE A 173 0.36 -10.13 9.11
N SER A 174 0.86 -8.93 8.83
CA SER A 174 1.51 -8.57 7.56
C SER A 174 3.02 -8.59 7.75
N PRO A 175 3.78 -9.23 6.84
CA PRO A 175 5.24 -9.35 6.90
C PRO A 175 5.97 -8.05 6.61
#